data_0ad371402de9f45eef0ed27e60b49690
#
_entry.id   0ad371402de9f45eef0ed27e60b49690
#
_cell.length_a   1.000
_cell.length_b   1.000
_cell.length_c   1.000
_cell.angle_alpha   90.00
_cell.angle_beta   90.00
_cell.angle_gamma   90.00
#
_symmetry.space_group_name_H-M   'P 1'
#
loop_
_entity.id
_entity.type
_entity.pdbx_description
1 polymer ?
#
loop_
_entity_poly.entity_id
_entity_poly.type
_entity_poly.pdbx_seq_one_letter_code
_entity_poly.pdbx_strand_id
1 'polypeptide(L)'
;MLLALASLVSLPACQRAAEPPAAEIRPVRVTTIEQRSIGSTVSLTGRVQAQSEINQSFRIDGKLIERTVDIGDQVVPGQLIARLDSLNEESNLQSSQAQLAAARAQWVEAQSNYTRMRDLIAENAVSRANFEQAEARLKVAQSQVESVQSLVELAQNRLSYTRLVANAAGVVTARGAEPGEVVPAGRMIIELTREDAREAVFDVPAAVKDSAPANPVIKIALTSDPKITATGQVYRVAPRADPVTGTFRVQVRLRNAPAAMRLGSTVTGHMQLGSAPGIDIPASALTRSGGKSAVWVVDPKSSTVAARSVEVRAQNAATVQIESGLAPGDIVVTAGVQALRPGQQVRLLKAQP
;
A
#
# COMPACT_ATOMS: atom_id res chain seq x y z
N MET A 1 112.43 -38.08 -23.17
CA MET A 1 113.22 -37.84 -21.96
C MET A 1 112.33 -36.99 -20.99
N LEU A 2 112.13 -37.42 -19.80
CA LEU A 2 111.51 -36.94 -18.60
C LEU A 2 110.00 -36.88 -18.50
N LEU A 3 109.51 -37.86 -17.75
CA LEU A 3 108.22 -37.94 -17.03
C LEU A 3 108.07 -36.82 -15.98
N ALA A 4 106.85 -36.30 -15.86
CA ALA A 4 106.40 -35.61 -14.58
C ALA A 4 104.98 -36.12 -14.24
N LEU A 5 104.97 -36.87 -13.16
CA LEU A 5 103.77 -37.46 -12.50
C LEU A 5 103.10 -36.37 -11.67
N ALA A 6 101.87 -35.99 -11.95
CA ALA A 6 101.08 -35.08 -11.10
C ALA A 6 100.00 -35.85 -10.39
N SER A 7 100.08 -35.98 -9.04
CA SER A 7 99.20 -36.62 -8.14
C SER A 7 97.93 -35.80 -7.95
N LEU A 8 96.76 -36.41 -8.23
CA LEU A 8 95.41 -35.83 -8.01
C LEU A 8 94.98 -36.13 -6.57
N VAL A 9 94.92 -35.09 -5.71
CA VAL A 9 94.37 -35.17 -4.36
C VAL A 9 92.86 -34.92 -4.44
N SER A 10 92.05 -35.95 -4.21
CA SER A 10 90.58 -35.82 -4.10
C SER A 10 90.19 -35.34 -2.72
N LEU A 11 89.58 -34.13 -2.62
CA LEU A 11 88.96 -33.60 -1.42
C LEU A 11 87.46 -34.03 -1.42
N PRO A 12 86.98 -34.62 -0.34
CA PRO A 12 85.53 -34.89 -0.17
C PRO A 12 84.85 -33.57 0.18
N ALA A 13 83.98 -33.05 -0.74
CA ALA A 13 83.06 -31.97 -0.46
C ALA A 13 81.90 -32.47 0.39
N CYS A 14 81.86 -32.13 1.70
CA CYS A 14 80.69 -32.24 2.52
C CYS A 14 79.59 -31.30 2.01
N GLN A 15 78.63 -31.84 1.26
CA GLN A 15 77.34 -31.14 0.99
C GLN A 15 76.54 -31.08 2.29
N ARG A 16 76.54 -29.90 2.90
CA ARG A 16 75.63 -29.59 4.01
C ARG A 16 74.26 -29.45 3.35
N ALA A 17 73.36 -30.38 3.69
CA ALA A 17 71.93 -30.30 3.31
C ALA A 17 71.41 -28.94 3.77
N ALA A 18 70.98 -28.09 2.85
CA ALA A 18 70.32 -26.83 3.17
C ALA A 18 69.05 -27.16 3.98
N GLU A 19 69.01 -26.71 5.22
CA GLU A 19 67.80 -26.72 6.04
C GLU A 19 66.71 -26.00 5.26
N PRO A 20 65.44 -26.55 5.15
CA PRO A 20 64.39 -25.86 4.47
C PRO A 20 64.12 -24.52 5.16
N PRO A 21 63.94 -23.41 4.40
CA PRO A 21 63.78 -22.12 4.99
C PRO A 21 62.62 -22.12 5.96
N ALA A 22 62.88 -21.68 7.20
CA ALA A 22 61.86 -21.60 8.25
C ALA A 22 60.58 -20.91 7.70
N ALA A 23 59.45 -21.56 7.84
CA ALA A 23 58.18 -21.10 7.33
C ALA A 23 57.89 -19.67 7.83
N GLU A 24 57.92 -18.69 6.95
CA GLU A 24 57.73 -17.27 7.25
C GLU A 24 56.31 -17.06 7.81
N ILE A 25 56.20 -16.84 9.11
CA ILE A 25 54.92 -16.58 9.80
C ILE A 25 54.44 -15.18 9.42
N ARG A 26 53.47 -15.10 8.55
CA ARG A 26 52.94 -13.81 8.05
C ARG A 26 51.78 -13.30 8.89
N PRO A 27 51.75 -12.01 9.23
CA PRO A 27 50.60 -11.38 9.88
C PRO A 27 49.45 -11.24 8.90
N VAL A 28 48.25 -11.70 9.25
CA VAL A 28 47.03 -11.60 8.46
C VAL A 28 45.92 -10.97 9.28
N ARG A 29 45.10 -10.13 8.65
CA ARG A 29 43.84 -9.67 9.27
C ARG A 29 42.77 -10.70 9.01
N VAL A 30 41.99 -10.97 10.06
CA VAL A 30 40.92 -11.98 10.01
C VAL A 30 39.62 -11.40 10.52
N THR A 31 38.51 -11.97 10.04
CA THR A 31 37.18 -11.76 10.58
C THR A 31 36.54 -13.09 10.88
N THR A 32 35.80 -13.15 11.99
CA THR A 32 34.98 -14.34 12.31
C THR A 32 33.66 -14.22 11.56
N ILE A 33 33.28 -15.31 10.92
CA ILE A 33 32.03 -15.36 10.15
C ILE A 33 30.86 -15.48 11.10
N GLU A 34 29.96 -14.50 11.00
CA GLU A 34 28.67 -14.53 11.64
C GLU A 34 27.59 -14.75 10.58
N GLN A 35 26.67 -15.65 10.87
CA GLN A 35 25.49 -15.80 10.02
C GLN A 35 24.58 -14.59 10.23
N ARG A 36 24.45 -13.76 9.23
CA ARG A 36 23.51 -12.63 9.23
C ARG A 36 22.36 -12.94 8.29
N SER A 37 21.19 -12.56 8.72
CA SER A 37 20.00 -12.53 7.88
C SER A 37 20.19 -11.42 6.82
N ILE A 38 20.64 -11.79 5.63
CA ILE A 38 20.88 -10.82 4.55
C ILE A 38 19.59 -10.65 3.79
N GLY A 39 18.87 -9.55 4.12
CA GLY A 39 17.73 -9.08 3.34
C GLY A 39 18.17 -7.97 2.40
N SER A 40 17.87 -8.09 1.11
CA SER A 40 18.00 -6.95 0.22
C SER A 40 16.89 -5.94 0.55
N THR A 41 17.25 -4.69 0.81
CA THR A 41 16.27 -3.60 0.96
C THR A 41 15.98 -3.02 -0.42
N VAL A 42 14.71 -3.05 -0.81
CA VAL A 42 14.24 -2.37 -2.02
C VAL A 42 13.62 -1.05 -1.61
N SER A 43 14.00 0.01 -2.33
CA SER A 43 13.46 1.35 -2.19
C SER A 43 12.69 1.72 -3.44
N LEU A 44 11.43 2.10 -3.28
CA LEU A 44 10.56 2.52 -4.39
C LEU A 44 9.97 3.89 -4.09
N THR A 45 9.87 4.71 -5.12
CA THR A 45 9.21 6.02 -5.03
C THR A 45 7.72 5.85 -5.30
N GLY A 46 6.90 6.53 -4.50
CA GLY A 46 5.45 6.55 -4.63
C GLY A 46 4.88 7.92 -4.28
N ARG A 47 3.56 8.00 -4.20
CA ARG A 47 2.86 9.22 -3.80
C ARG A 47 1.79 8.94 -2.76
N VAL A 48 1.53 9.91 -1.89
CA VAL A 48 0.43 9.87 -0.94
C VAL A 48 -0.85 10.23 -1.66
N GLN A 49 -1.87 9.38 -1.54
CA GLN A 49 -3.22 9.60 -2.06
C GLN A 49 -4.24 9.39 -0.94
N ALA A 50 -5.45 9.85 -1.16
CA ALA A 50 -6.56 9.47 -0.33
C ALA A 50 -6.99 8.03 -0.65
N GLN A 51 -7.41 7.29 0.35
CA GLN A 51 -7.98 5.96 0.14
C GLN A 51 -9.34 6.03 -0.58
N SER A 52 -10.08 7.12 -0.40
CA SER A 52 -11.39 7.32 -1.01
C SER A 52 -11.57 8.77 -1.42
N GLU A 53 -11.84 8.98 -2.69
CA GLU A 53 -12.28 10.22 -3.28
C GLU A 53 -13.74 10.04 -3.68
N ILE A 54 -14.62 10.91 -3.21
CA ILE A 54 -16.07 10.79 -3.38
C ILE A 54 -16.56 12.00 -4.17
N ASN A 55 -17.02 11.75 -5.39
CA ASN A 55 -17.69 12.77 -6.18
C ASN A 55 -19.09 13.03 -5.60
N GLN A 56 -19.31 14.23 -5.11
CA GLN A 56 -20.61 14.70 -4.65
C GLN A 56 -21.36 15.31 -5.83
N SER A 57 -22.57 14.80 -6.10
CA SER A 57 -23.41 15.21 -7.23
C SER A 57 -24.87 15.24 -6.83
N PHE A 58 -25.68 16.07 -7.54
CA PHE A 58 -27.13 16.05 -7.37
C PHE A 58 -27.73 14.79 -8.04
N ARG A 59 -28.87 14.35 -7.50
CA ARG A 59 -29.65 13.21 -8.05
C ARG A 59 -30.65 13.64 -9.13
N ILE A 60 -30.87 14.95 -9.24
CA ILE A 60 -31.76 15.57 -10.23
C ILE A 60 -31.01 16.67 -10.96
N ASP A 61 -31.45 17.02 -12.15
CA ASP A 61 -30.98 18.14 -12.91
C ASP A 61 -31.59 19.46 -12.38
N GLY A 62 -30.89 20.55 -12.57
CA GLY A 62 -31.36 21.88 -12.16
C GLY A 62 -30.30 22.96 -12.28
N LYS A 63 -30.69 24.20 -12.06
CA LYS A 63 -29.77 25.34 -12.02
C LYS A 63 -29.12 25.41 -10.63
N LEU A 64 -27.79 25.40 -10.59
CA LEU A 64 -27.03 25.61 -9.36
C LEU A 64 -27.12 27.08 -8.95
N ILE A 65 -27.73 27.36 -7.80
CA ILE A 65 -27.88 28.72 -7.29
C ILE A 65 -26.81 29.10 -6.24
N GLU A 66 -26.32 28.12 -5.52
CA GLU A 66 -25.40 28.36 -4.41
C GLU A 66 -24.44 27.17 -4.23
N ARG A 67 -23.19 27.47 -3.95
CA ARG A 67 -22.20 26.53 -3.43
C ARG A 67 -21.55 27.14 -2.18
N THR A 68 -21.69 26.48 -1.04
CA THR A 68 -21.32 27.00 0.29
C THR A 68 -19.90 26.62 0.69
N VAL A 69 -19.20 25.80 -0.11
CA VAL A 69 -17.85 25.28 0.18
C VAL A 69 -16.94 25.46 -1.01
N ASP A 70 -15.63 25.62 -0.78
CA ASP A 70 -14.60 25.71 -1.83
C ASP A 70 -13.44 24.72 -1.59
N ILE A 71 -12.52 24.64 -2.55
CA ILE A 71 -11.32 23.77 -2.45
C ILE A 71 -10.52 24.15 -1.21
N GLY A 72 -10.21 23.13 -0.41
CA GLY A 72 -9.50 23.27 0.87
C GLY A 72 -10.40 23.31 2.10
N ASP A 73 -11.71 23.50 1.92
CA ASP A 73 -12.65 23.53 3.05
C ASP A 73 -12.85 22.13 3.66
N GLN A 74 -12.90 22.08 4.97
CA GLN A 74 -13.30 20.87 5.70
C GLN A 74 -14.83 20.85 5.85
N VAL A 75 -15.41 19.69 5.61
CA VAL A 75 -16.85 19.46 5.74
C VAL A 75 -17.14 18.31 6.69
N VAL A 76 -18.29 18.41 7.37
CA VAL A 76 -18.81 17.37 8.26
C VAL A 76 -20.07 16.73 7.66
N PRO A 77 -20.41 15.47 8.03
CA PRO A 77 -21.61 14.81 7.52
C PRO A 77 -22.87 15.67 7.76
N GLY A 78 -23.72 15.79 6.74
CA GLY A 78 -24.94 16.60 6.79
C GLY A 78 -24.76 18.09 6.51
N GLN A 79 -23.52 18.60 6.41
CA GLN A 79 -23.25 19.98 6.04
C GLN A 79 -23.71 20.25 4.61
N LEU A 80 -24.39 21.39 4.40
CA LEU A 80 -24.80 21.84 3.07
C LEU A 80 -23.56 22.15 2.21
N ILE A 81 -23.50 21.58 1.04
CA ILE A 81 -22.44 21.80 0.03
C ILE A 81 -22.90 22.75 -1.06
N ALA A 82 -24.12 22.48 -1.59
CA ALA A 82 -24.65 23.24 -2.71
C ALA A 82 -26.17 23.12 -2.76
N ARG A 83 -26.82 24.02 -3.52
CA ARG A 83 -28.26 24.06 -3.68
C ARG A 83 -28.65 24.35 -5.13
N LEU A 84 -29.63 23.58 -5.63
CA LEU A 84 -30.32 23.87 -6.88
C LEU A 84 -31.48 24.84 -6.65
N ASP A 85 -31.95 25.44 -7.72
CA ASP A 85 -33.23 26.18 -7.74
C ASP A 85 -34.37 25.20 -7.44
N SER A 86 -35.09 25.44 -6.33
CA SER A 86 -36.12 24.54 -5.80
C SER A 86 -37.56 24.95 -6.15
N LEU A 87 -37.76 26.05 -6.85
CA LEU A 87 -39.11 26.66 -7.10
C LEU A 87 -40.08 25.65 -7.74
N ASN A 88 -39.63 24.90 -8.73
CA ASN A 88 -40.46 23.87 -9.39
C ASN A 88 -40.81 22.72 -8.46
N GLU A 89 -39.85 22.23 -7.67
CA GLU A 89 -40.04 21.11 -6.75
C GLU A 89 -40.91 21.51 -5.55
N GLU A 90 -40.80 22.74 -5.07
CA GLU A 90 -41.68 23.30 -4.05
C GLU A 90 -43.13 23.39 -4.54
N SER A 91 -43.33 23.91 -5.78
CA SER A 91 -44.63 23.97 -6.41
C SER A 91 -45.27 22.60 -6.63
N ASN A 92 -44.46 21.60 -7.04
CA ASN A 92 -44.90 20.21 -7.21
C ASN A 92 -45.33 19.62 -5.85
N LEU A 93 -44.55 19.85 -4.79
CA LEU A 93 -44.91 19.39 -3.45
C LEU A 93 -46.22 20.02 -2.96
N GLN A 94 -46.38 21.34 -3.16
CA GLN A 94 -47.60 22.03 -2.79
C GLN A 94 -48.83 21.49 -3.54
N SER A 95 -48.72 21.22 -4.87
CA SER A 95 -49.76 20.60 -5.67
C SER A 95 -50.12 19.20 -5.15
N SER A 96 -49.12 18.38 -4.88
CA SER A 96 -49.36 17.02 -4.34
C SER A 96 -50.02 17.05 -2.96
N GLN A 97 -49.67 18.00 -2.10
CA GLN A 97 -50.33 18.20 -0.80
C GLN A 97 -51.77 18.63 -0.94
N ALA A 98 -52.12 19.50 -1.89
CA ALA A 98 -53.48 19.89 -2.18
C ALA A 98 -54.34 18.71 -2.67
N GLN A 99 -53.78 17.86 -3.55
CA GLN A 99 -54.42 16.63 -4.01
C GLN A 99 -54.66 15.65 -2.85
N LEU A 100 -53.72 15.50 -1.91
CA LEU A 100 -53.88 14.66 -0.71
C LEU A 100 -55.00 15.22 0.18
N ALA A 101 -55.10 16.53 0.36
CA ALA A 101 -56.16 17.16 1.13
C ALA A 101 -57.54 16.89 0.50
N ALA A 102 -57.68 16.94 -0.84
CA ALA A 102 -58.90 16.61 -1.53
C ALA A 102 -59.26 15.13 -1.41
N ALA A 103 -58.28 14.21 -1.55
CA ALA A 103 -58.53 12.76 -1.39
C ALA A 103 -58.95 12.41 0.05
N ARG A 104 -58.37 13.07 1.06
CA ARG A 104 -58.75 12.90 2.48
C ARG A 104 -60.16 13.40 2.74
N ALA A 105 -60.63 14.52 2.13
CA ALA A 105 -61.96 15.01 2.25
C ALA A 105 -62.99 14.01 1.66
N GLN A 106 -62.68 13.39 0.50
CA GLN A 106 -63.50 12.36 -0.13
C GLN A 106 -63.57 11.07 0.74
N TRP A 107 -62.44 10.68 1.36
CA TRP A 107 -62.40 9.55 2.27
C TRP A 107 -63.26 9.81 3.51
N VAL A 108 -63.20 10.98 4.12
CA VAL A 108 -64.02 11.36 5.28
C VAL A 108 -65.51 11.31 4.94
N GLU A 109 -65.90 11.79 3.75
CA GLU A 109 -67.28 11.72 3.24
C GLU A 109 -67.74 10.26 3.07
N ALA A 110 -66.91 9.42 2.39
CA ALA A 110 -67.22 8.00 2.20
C ALA A 110 -67.27 7.24 3.54
N GLN A 111 -66.37 7.54 4.48
CA GLN A 111 -66.38 6.95 5.83
C GLN A 111 -67.67 7.31 6.60
N SER A 112 -68.10 8.57 6.53
CA SER A 112 -69.33 9.02 7.20
C SER A 112 -70.56 8.36 6.60
N ASN A 113 -70.60 8.20 5.27
CA ASN A 113 -71.66 7.53 4.57
C ASN A 113 -71.71 6.03 4.92
N TYR A 114 -70.54 5.35 4.92
CA TYR A 114 -70.42 3.94 5.31
C TYR A 114 -70.91 3.72 6.76
N THR A 115 -70.50 4.56 7.69
CA THR A 115 -70.93 4.48 9.10
C THR A 115 -72.47 4.58 9.21
N ARG A 116 -73.08 5.54 8.50
CA ARG A 116 -74.53 5.71 8.46
C ARG A 116 -75.22 4.49 7.87
N MET A 117 -74.77 3.93 6.73
CA MET A 117 -75.35 2.76 6.09
C MET A 117 -75.19 1.53 6.97
N ARG A 118 -74.09 1.37 7.70
CA ARG A 118 -73.87 0.30 8.67
C ARG A 118 -74.90 0.35 9.82
N ASP A 119 -75.21 1.50 10.33
CA ASP A 119 -76.16 1.67 11.42
C ASP A 119 -77.61 1.41 10.94
N LEU A 120 -77.97 1.91 9.74
CA LEU A 120 -79.29 1.69 9.13
C LEU A 120 -79.53 0.22 8.71
N ILE A 121 -78.51 -0.51 8.27
CA ILE A 121 -78.69 -1.95 7.89
C ILE A 121 -78.91 -2.80 9.15
N ALA A 122 -78.35 -2.43 10.28
CA ALA A 122 -78.61 -3.11 11.56
C ALA A 122 -80.06 -3.00 11.98
N GLU A 123 -80.77 -1.93 11.59
CA GLU A 123 -82.17 -1.66 11.82
C GLU A 123 -83.10 -2.14 10.67
N ASN A 124 -82.54 -2.84 9.66
CA ASN A 124 -83.22 -3.26 8.42
C ASN A 124 -83.82 -2.09 7.61
N ALA A 125 -83.30 -0.89 7.74
CA ALA A 125 -83.83 0.32 7.10
C ALA A 125 -83.24 0.56 5.69
N VAL A 126 -82.20 -0.21 5.27
CA VAL A 126 -81.59 -0.10 3.91
C VAL A 126 -81.36 -1.50 3.32
N SER A 127 -81.19 -1.52 1.99
CA SER A 127 -80.84 -2.76 1.29
C SER A 127 -79.38 -3.16 1.48
N ARG A 128 -79.09 -4.46 1.45
CA ARG A 128 -77.77 -5.02 1.50
C ARG A 128 -76.89 -4.47 0.37
N ALA A 129 -77.44 -4.28 -0.83
CA ALA A 129 -76.73 -3.72 -1.98
C ALA A 129 -76.27 -2.27 -1.72
N ASN A 130 -77.09 -1.45 -1.03
CA ASN A 130 -76.67 -0.06 -0.70
C ASN A 130 -75.54 -0.04 0.35
N PHE A 131 -75.54 -0.94 1.30
CA PHE A 131 -74.47 -1.08 2.28
C PHE A 131 -73.18 -1.52 1.60
N GLU A 132 -73.21 -2.61 0.78
CA GLU A 132 -72.05 -3.10 0.02
C GLU A 132 -71.48 -2.03 -0.90
N GLN A 133 -72.33 -1.20 -1.52
CA GLN A 133 -71.89 -0.07 -2.31
C GLN A 133 -71.18 1.03 -1.50
N ALA A 134 -71.64 1.32 -0.30
CA ALA A 134 -70.97 2.28 0.60
C ALA A 134 -69.63 1.76 1.08
N GLU A 135 -69.55 0.45 1.40
CA GLU A 135 -68.28 -0.22 1.77
C GLU A 135 -67.27 -0.18 0.62
N ALA A 136 -67.71 -0.50 -0.60
CA ALA A 136 -66.85 -0.45 -1.78
C ALA A 136 -66.32 1.01 -2.06
N ARG A 137 -67.21 2.04 -1.90
CA ARG A 137 -66.79 3.45 -2.04
C ARG A 137 -65.76 3.87 -1.00
N LEU A 138 -65.95 3.43 0.25
CA LEU A 138 -65.00 3.70 1.33
C LEU A 138 -63.62 3.09 0.99
N LYS A 139 -63.58 1.85 0.55
CA LYS A 139 -62.36 1.13 0.16
C LYS A 139 -61.63 1.86 -1.01
N VAL A 140 -62.39 2.31 -2.02
CA VAL A 140 -61.83 3.07 -3.15
C VAL A 140 -61.25 4.40 -2.66
N ALA A 141 -61.98 5.15 -1.80
CA ALA A 141 -61.50 6.43 -1.29
C ALA A 141 -60.23 6.26 -0.41
N GLN A 142 -60.17 5.18 0.39
CA GLN A 142 -58.99 4.84 1.17
C GLN A 142 -57.79 4.55 0.27
N SER A 143 -57.92 3.72 -0.75
CA SER A 143 -56.88 3.43 -1.71
C SER A 143 -56.42 4.70 -2.47
N GLN A 144 -57.30 5.66 -2.72
CA GLN A 144 -56.98 6.93 -3.33
C GLN A 144 -56.10 7.80 -2.40
N VAL A 145 -56.40 7.84 -1.08
CA VAL A 145 -55.57 8.55 -0.11
C VAL A 145 -54.14 7.94 -0.08
N GLU A 146 -54.04 6.61 -0.03
CA GLU A 146 -52.74 5.92 -0.01
C GLU A 146 -51.91 6.22 -1.27
N SER A 147 -52.58 6.20 -2.45
CA SER A 147 -51.95 6.53 -3.72
C SER A 147 -51.42 7.97 -3.76
N VAL A 148 -52.22 8.95 -3.36
CA VAL A 148 -51.81 10.37 -3.35
C VAL A 148 -50.78 10.68 -2.25
N GLN A 149 -50.85 9.96 -1.13
CA GLN A 149 -49.83 10.05 -0.07
C GLN A 149 -48.46 9.67 -0.63
N SER A 150 -48.36 8.62 -1.45
CA SER A 150 -47.11 8.24 -2.11
C SER A 150 -46.59 9.31 -3.08
N LEU A 151 -47.49 10.05 -3.73
CA LEU A 151 -47.11 11.18 -4.61
C LEU A 151 -46.53 12.33 -3.78
N VAL A 152 -47.07 12.61 -2.59
CA VAL A 152 -46.47 13.63 -1.67
C VAL A 152 -45.08 13.21 -1.22
N GLU A 153 -44.87 11.94 -0.87
CA GLU A 153 -43.55 11.43 -0.48
C GLU A 153 -42.54 11.53 -1.64
N LEU A 154 -42.97 11.23 -2.87
CA LEU A 154 -42.14 11.39 -4.05
C LEU A 154 -41.73 12.85 -4.26
N ALA A 155 -42.67 13.79 -4.13
CA ALA A 155 -42.40 15.22 -4.27
C ALA A 155 -41.48 15.75 -3.14
N GLN A 156 -41.65 15.29 -1.92
CA GLN A 156 -40.75 15.59 -0.78
C GLN A 156 -39.33 15.10 -1.03
N ASN A 157 -39.19 13.87 -1.53
CA ASN A 157 -37.88 13.31 -1.89
C ASN A 157 -37.20 14.13 -2.98
N ARG A 158 -37.94 14.52 -4.03
CA ARG A 158 -37.39 15.36 -5.11
C ARG A 158 -36.94 16.72 -4.59
N LEU A 159 -37.73 17.35 -3.73
CA LEU A 159 -37.34 18.61 -3.09
C LEU A 159 -36.08 18.42 -2.23
N SER A 160 -35.95 17.32 -1.50
CA SER A 160 -34.74 17.04 -0.74
C SER A 160 -33.49 16.91 -1.61
N TYR A 161 -33.63 16.44 -2.86
CA TYR A 161 -32.53 16.27 -3.81
C TYR A 161 -32.03 17.59 -4.40
N THR A 162 -32.74 18.72 -4.19
CA THR A 162 -32.26 20.05 -4.54
C THR A 162 -31.16 20.55 -3.58
N ARG A 163 -30.95 19.88 -2.47
CA ARG A 163 -29.93 20.21 -1.47
C ARG A 163 -28.87 19.11 -1.47
N LEU A 164 -27.66 19.46 -1.83
CA LEU A 164 -26.50 18.57 -1.75
C LEU A 164 -25.84 18.72 -0.40
N VAL A 165 -25.82 17.66 0.39
CA VAL A 165 -25.19 17.62 1.70
C VAL A 165 -24.04 16.62 1.71
N ALA A 166 -23.00 16.90 2.52
CA ALA A 166 -21.86 15.99 2.69
C ALA A 166 -22.32 14.65 3.29
N ASN A 167 -21.95 13.55 2.66
CA ASN A 167 -22.24 12.20 3.14
C ASN A 167 -21.17 11.67 4.12
N ALA A 168 -20.00 12.32 4.20
CA ALA A 168 -18.88 11.96 5.07
C ALA A 168 -18.10 13.22 5.47
N ALA A 169 -17.31 13.12 6.54
CA ALA A 169 -16.31 14.13 6.85
C ALA A 169 -15.13 14.05 5.89
N GLY A 170 -14.56 15.19 5.52
CA GLY A 170 -13.42 15.26 4.62
C GLY A 170 -13.06 16.68 4.19
N VAL A 171 -12.13 16.78 3.26
CA VAL A 171 -11.69 18.04 2.64
C VAL A 171 -12.12 18.06 1.17
N VAL A 172 -12.56 19.21 0.71
CA VAL A 172 -12.89 19.44 -0.71
C VAL A 172 -11.59 19.55 -1.51
N THR A 173 -11.37 18.64 -2.46
CA THR A 173 -10.15 18.58 -3.28
C THR A 173 -10.32 19.09 -4.69
N ALA A 174 -11.54 19.05 -5.22
CA ALA A 174 -11.85 19.59 -6.54
C ALA A 174 -13.28 20.15 -6.60
N ARG A 175 -13.53 21.02 -7.58
CA ARG A 175 -14.85 21.56 -7.92
C ARG A 175 -15.15 21.31 -9.40
N GLY A 176 -16.42 20.99 -9.71
CA GLY A 176 -16.84 20.60 -11.06
C GLY A 176 -17.93 21.49 -11.66
N ALA A 177 -18.57 22.37 -10.87
CA ALA A 177 -19.61 23.28 -11.34
C ALA A 177 -19.63 24.58 -10.53
N GLU A 178 -20.06 25.67 -11.19
CA GLU A 178 -20.15 27.00 -10.60
C GLU A 178 -21.61 27.44 -10.43
N PRO A 179 -21.92 28.28 -9.40
CA PRO A 179 -23.23 28.89 -9.27
C PRO A 179 -23.64 29.64 -10.57
N GLY A 180 -24.90 29.44 -10.99
CA GLY A 180 -25.44 29.96 -12.24
C GLY A 180 -25.51 28.93 -13.37
N GLU A 181 -24.74 27.84 -13.33
CA GLU A 181 -24.78 26.76 -14.31
C GLU A 181 -26.01 25.86 -14.15
N VAL A 182 -26.49 25.31 -15.27
CA VAL A 182 -27.44 24.19 -15.27
C VAL A 182 -26.67 22.89 -15.29
N VAL A 183 -26.87 22.07 -14.24
CA VAL A 183 -26.14 20.82 -14.05
C VAL A 183 -27.07 19.61 -14.23
N PRO A 184 -26.69 18.63 -15.02
CA PRO A 184 -27.40 17.36 -15.11
C PRO A 184 -27.18 16.49 -13.87
N ALA A 185 -28.11 15.59 -13.59
CA ALA A 185 -27.96 14.58 -12.55
C ALA A 185 -26.66 13.77 -12.72
N GLY A 186 -25.95 13.53 -11.63
CA GLY A 186 -24.68 12.78 -11.62
C GLY A 186 -23.43 13.59 -12.00
N ARG A 187 -23.56 14.85 -12.45
CA ARG A 187 -22.39 15.71 -12.66
C ARG A 187 -21.75 16.06 -11.31
N MET A 188 -20.44 15.86 -11.22
CA MET A 188 -19.66 16.23 -10.04
C MET A 188 -19.81 17.73 -9.74
N ILE A 189 -20.17 18.07 -8.50
CA ILE A 189 -20.21 19.44 -7.97
C ILE A 189 -18.93 19.74 -7.22
N ILE A 190 -18.56 18.83 -6.31
CA ILE A 190 -17.27 18.84 -5.63
C ILE A 190 -16.75 17.39 -5.52
N GLU A 191 -15.44 17.28 -5.35
CA GLU A 191 -14.78 16.04 -4.92
C GLU A 191 -14.43 16.16 -3.44
N LEU A 192 -14.85 15.19 -2.67
CA LEU A 192 -14.61 15.09 -1.24
C LEU A 192 -13.61 13.98 -0.94
N THR A 193 -12.53 14.33 -0.28
CA THR A 193 -11.47 13.40 0.13
C THR A 193 -11.48 13.21 1.63
N ARG A 194 -11.49 11.97 2.09
CA ARG A 194 -11.40 11.64 3.52
C ARG A 194 -9.96 11.76 4.00
N GLU A 195 -9.72 12.58 5.02
CA GLU A 195 -8.38 12.75 5.59
C GLU A 195 -7.92 11.62 6.52
N ASP A 196 -8.85 10.87 7.07
CA ASP A 196 -8.60 9.80 8.05
C ASP A 196 -7.96 8.55 7.42
N ALA A 197 -7.98 8.43 6.11
CA ALA A 197 -7.50 7.27 5.40
C ALA A 197 -6.56 7.67 4.24
N ARG A 198 -5.29 7.95 4.59
CA ARG A 198 -4.23 8.17 3.60
C ARG A 198 -3.58 6.86 3.22
N GLU A 199 -3.21 6.73 1.97
CA GLU A 199 -2.43 5.63 1.43
C GLU A 199 -1.23 6.11 0.65
N ALA A 200 -0.20 5.29 0.57
CA ALA A 200 0.89 5.49 -0.37
C ALA A 200 0.72 4.52 -1.54
N VAL A 201 0.80 5.03 -2.74
CA VAL A 201 0.67 4.23 -3.96
C VAL A 201 2.04 4.12 -4.63
N PHE A 202 2.44 2.89 -4.91
CA PHE A 202 3.71 2.55 -5.55
C PHE A 202 3.46 1.75 -6.82
N ASP A 203 4.24 2.02 -7.85
CA ASP A 203 4.29 1.19 -9.06
C ASP A 203 5.48 0.24 -8.93
N VAL A 204 5.19 -1.05 -8.70
CA VAL A 204 6.15 -2.07 -8.29
C VAL A 204 6.46 -3.02 -9.45
N PRO A 205 7.73 -3.21 -9.84
CA PRO A 205 8.12 -4.21 -10.84
C PRO A 205 7.72 -5.64 -10.41
N ALA A 206 7.40 -6.49 -11.40
CA ALA A 206 6.99 -7.88 -11.15
C ALA A 206 7.98 -8.66 -10.28
N ALA A 207 9.28 -8.54 -10.56
CA ALA A 207 10.33 -9.23 -9.82
C ALA A 207 10.35 -8.87 -8.32
N VAL A 208 10.08 -7.59 -7.98
CA VAL A 208 10.01 -7.14 -6.58
C VAL A 208 8.74 -7.65 -5.92
N LYS A 209 7.59 -7.59 -6.64
CA LYS A 209 6.30 -8.09 -6.14
C LYS A 209 6.36 -9.58 -5.83
N ASP A 210 6.98 -10.39 -6.71
CA ASP A 210 7.05 -11.84 -6.58
C ASP A 210 8.05 -12.29 -5.50
N SER A 211 9.04 -11.45 -5.17
CA SER A 211 10.02 -11.68 -4.10
C SER A 211 9.57 -11.15 -2.74
N ALA A 212 8.45 -10.44 -2.67
CA ALA A 212 7.97 -9.84 -1.43
C ALA A 212 7.39 -10.90 -0.47
N PRO A 213 7.59 -10.76 0.86
CA PRO A 213 6.94 -11.61 1.85
C PRO A 213 5.42 -11.40 1.82
N ALA A 214 4.66 -12.37 2.36
CA ALA A 214 3.19 -12.37 2.30
C ALA A 214 2.53 -11.13 2.94
N ASN A 215 3.11 -10.55 4.00
CA ASN A 215 2.60 -9.35 4.68
C ASN A 215 3.75 -8.37 4.97
N PRO A 216 4.28 -7.66 3.97
CA PRO A 216 5.42 -6.80 4.18
C PRO A 216 5.02 -5.56 4.99
N VAL A 217 5.83 -5.23 6.00
CA VAL A 217 5.79 -3.93 6.65
C VAL A 217 6.70 -2.99 5.87
N ILE A 218 6.14 -1.90 5.37
CA ILE A 218 6.85 -0.93 4.56
C ILE A 218 7.14 0.31 5.42
N LYS A 219 8.40 0.68 5.55
CA LYS A 219 8.78 1.98 6.12
C LYS A 219 8.69 3.02 5.00
N ILE A 220 7.91 4.06 5.23
CA ILE A 220 7.64 5.09 4.25
C ILE A 220 8.21 6.40 4.78
N ALA A 221 9.09 7.02 4.02
CA ALA A 221 9.69 8.31 4.34
C ALA A 221 9.22 9.37 3.34
N LEU A 222 9.02 10.60 3.80
CA LEU A 222 8.76 11.72 2.91
C LEU A 222 10.04 12.02 2.11
N THR A 223 9.96 12.10 0.78
CA THR A 223 11.16 12.26 -0.06
C THR A 223 11.86 13.60 0.17
N SER A 224 11.12 14.68 0.49
CA SER A 224 11.64 15.99 0.79
C SER A 224 12.30 16.10 2.18
N ASP A 225 11.88 15.26 3.15
CA ASP A 225 12.46 15.18 4.48
C ASP A 225 12.41 13.71 4.98
N PRO A 226 13.48 12.94 4.80
CA PRO A 226 13.53 11.52 5.20
C PRO A 226 13.38 11.25 6.70
N LYS A 227 13.42 12.28 7.56
CA LYS A 227 13.17 12.14 9.00
C LYS A 227 11.69 11.95 9.30
N ILE A 228 10.82 12.43 8.40
CA ILE A 228 9.36 12.28 8.52
C ILE A 228 9.01 10.91 7.95
N THR A 229 8.67 9.98 8.85
CA THR A 229 8.40 8.59 8.48
C THR A 229 7.04 8.14 8.97
N ALA A 230 6.46 7.19 8.24
CA ALA A 230 5.28 6.44 8.63
C ALA A 230 5.51 4.95 8.38
N THR A 231 4.71 4.10 9.00
CA THR A 231 4.65 2.68 8.68
C THR A 231 3.41 2.40 7.84
N GLY A 232 3.56 1.54 6.84
CA GLY A 232 2.46 1.16 5.97
C GLY A 232 2.33 -0.35 5.87
N GLN A 233 1.11 -0.80 5.61
CA GLN A 233 0.78 -2.18 5.32
C GLN A 233 0.12 -2.28 3.95
N VAL A 234 0.61 -3.18 3.11
CA VAL A 234 -0.02 -3.48 1.83
C VAL A 234 -1.41 -4.04 2.08
N TYR A 235 -2.43 -3.44 1.45
CA TYR A 235 -3.80 -3.94 1.56
C TYR A 235 -4.41 -4.25 0.19
N ARG A 236 -3.83 -3.72 -0.88
CA ARG A 236 -4.27 -3.99 -2.24
C ARG A 236 -3.09 -4.02 -3.20
N VAL A 237 -3.07 -5.02 -4.06
CA VAL A 237 -2.16 -5.14 -5.20
C VAL A 237 -3.03 -5.28 -6.45
N ALA A 238 -2.79 -4.46 -7.46
CA ALA A 238 -3.50 -4.58 -8.72
C ALA A 238 -3.29 -5.98 -9.32
N PRO A 239 -4.35 -6.67 -9.76
CA PRO A 239 -4.22 -8.02 -10.32
C PRO A 239 -3.57 -8.03 -11.71
N ARG A 240 -3.53 -6.87 -12.38
CA ARG A 240 -2.98 -6.67 -13.71
C ARG A 240 -1.87 -5.62 -13.67
N ALA A 241 -0.78 -5.90 -14.38
CA ALA A 241 0.27 -4.91 -14.62
C ALA A 241 -0.23 -3.80 -15.55
N ASP A 242 0.30 -2.61 -15.36
CA ASP A 242 0.14 -1.51 -16.31
C ASP A 242 0.77 -1.91 -17.65
N PRO A 243 0.06 -1.80 -18.78
CA PRO A 243 0.54 -2.28 -20.08
C PRO A 243 1.73 -1.46 -20.63
N VAL A 244 1.96 -0.24 -20.15
CA VAL A 244 3.03 0.64 -20.63
C VAL A 244 4.30 0.45 -19.82
N THR A 245 4.18 0.40 -18.49
CA THR A 245 5.32 0.35 -17.57
C THR A 245 5.69 -1.06 -17.13
N GLY A 246 4.80 -2.06 -17.30
CA GLY A 246 4.97 -3.42 -16.81
C GLY A 246 4.96 -3.54 -15.28
N THR A 247 4.55 -2.50 -14.57
CA THR A 247 4.52 -2.44 -13.10
C THR A 247 3.15 -2.76 -12.54
N PHE A 248 3.10 -3.26 -11.31
CA PHE A 248 1.87 -3.48 -10.56
C PHE A 248 1.64 -2.32 -9.60
N ARG A 249 0.43 -1.76 -9.61
CA ARG A 249 0.04 -0.76 -8.61
C ARG A 249 -0.18 -1.43 -7.27
N VAL A 250 0.57 -0.99 -6.26
CA VAL A 250 0.50 -1.46 -4.88
C VAL A 250 0.04 -0.31 -4.00
N GLN A 251 -1.05 -0.53 -3.27
CA GLN A 251 -1.64 0.43 -2.35
C GLN A 251 -1.31 0.02 -0.91
N VAL A 252 -0.71 0.94 -0.19
CA VAL A 252 -0.19 0.76 1.16
C VAL A 252 -0.90 1.71 2.09
N ARG A 253 -1.72 1.18 3.01
CA ARG A 253 -2.40 1.99 4.02
C ARG A 253 -1.40 2.53 5.01
N LEU A 254 -1.37 3.85 5.17
CA LEU A 254 -0.52 4.53 6.14
C LEU A 254 -1.13 4.43 7.54
N ARG A 255 -0.31 4.01 8.50
CA ARG A 255 -0.67 4.07 9.93
C ARG A 255 -0.01 5.29 10.55
N ASN A 256 -0.80 6.12 11.25
CA ASN A 256 -0.31 7.32 11.94
C ASN A 256 0.51 8.24 11.01
N ALA A 257 -0.02 8.51 9.80
CA ALA A 257 0.67 9.37 8.84
C ALA A 257 0.83 10.79 9.43
N PRO A 258 2.06 11.32 9.55
CA PRO A 258 2.28 12.70 9.99
C PRO A 258 1.54 13.70 9.10
N ALA A 259 1.10 14.83 9.67
CA ALA A 259 0.40 15.88 8.92
C ALA A 259 1.21 16.42 7.73
N ALA A 260 2.53 16.37 7.81
CA ALA A 260 3.44 16.77 6.72
C ALA A 260 3.36 15.85 5.48
N MET A 261 2.89 14.60 5.61
CA MET A 261 2.62 13.71 4.47
C MET A 261 1.27 14.05 3.85
N ARG A 262 1.18 15.21 3.18
CA ARG A 262 -0.04 15.70 2.54
C ARG A 262 -0.39 14.86 1.31
N LEU A 263 -1.64 14.93 0.87
CA LEU A 263 -2.06 14.36 -0.41
C LEU A 263 -1.20 14.94 -1.54
N GLY A 264 -0.78 14.09 -2.49
CA GLY A 264 0.14 14.45 -3.57
C GLY A 264 1.63 14.43 -3.19
N SER A 265 1.99 14.34 -1.89
CA SER A 265 3.40 14.29 -1.49
C SER A 265 4.10 13.05 -2.05
N THR A 266 5.33 13.23 -2.51
CA THR A 266 6.19 12.12 -2.94
C THR A 266 6.83 11.45 -1.72
N VAL A 267 6.78 10.13 -1.69
CA VAL A 267 7.32 9.31 -0.60
C VAL A 267 8.22 8.21 -1.14
N THR A 268 9.16 7.77 -0.31
CA THR A 268 10.01 6.61 -0.59
C THR A 268 9.64 5.48 0.36
N GLY A 269 9.21 4.37 -0.19
CA GLY A 269 8.92 3.13 0.54
C GLY A 269 10.16 2.25 0.60
N HIS A 270 10.53 1.79 1.79
CA HIS A 270 11.62 0.84 2.04
C HIS A 270 11.02 -0.48 2.51
N MET A 271 11.28 -1.54 1.78
CA MET A 271 10.83 -2.89 2.09
C MET A 271 12.03 -3.84 2.14
N GLN A 272 12.10 -4.66 3.17
CA GLN A 272 13.04 -5.77 3.20
C GLN A 272 12.45 -6.95 2.43
N LEU A 273 13.10 -7.34 1.36
CA LEU A 273 12.82 -8.61 0.71
C LEU A 273 13.32 -9.75 1.62
N GLY A 274 12.65 -10.90 1.54
CA GLY A 274 12.89 -12.02 2.43
C GLY A 274 14.38 -12.27 2.66
N SER A 275 14.79 -12.35 3.93
CA SER A 275 16.16 -12.62 4.32
C SER A 275 16.43 -14.10 4.13
N ALA A 276 17.22 -14.45 3.12
CA ALA A 276 17.88 -15.74 3.11
C ALA A 276 19.07 -15.68 4.09
N PRO A 277 19.28 -16.73 4.89
CA PRO A 277 20.51 -16.81 5.66
C PRO A 277 21.70 -16.77 4.71
N GLY A 278 22.59 -15.86 4.93
CA GLY A 278 23.77 -15.67 4.09
C GLY A 278 24.96 -15.19 4.92
N ILE A 279 26.13 -15.26 4.34
CA ILE A 279 27.39 -14.85 4.96
C ILE A 279 27.94 -13.71 4.11
N ASP A 280 28.11 -12.53 4.72
CA ASP A 280 28.81 -11.41 4.11
C ASP A 280 30.28 -11.40 4.51
N ILE A 281 31.15 -11.32 3.53
CA ILE A 281 32.58 -11.11 3.73
C ILE A 281 33.05 -9.83 3.02
N PRO A 282 34.09 -9.15 3.51
CA PRO A 282 34.71 -8.06 2.75
C PRO A 282 35.20 -8.55 1.38
N ALA A 283 35.02 -7.73 0.34
CA ALA A 283 35.46 -8.07 -1.02
C ALA A 283 36.97 -8.40 -1.09
N SER A 284 37.77 -7.83 -0.18
CA SER A 284 39.21 -8.12 -0.05
C SER A 284 39.54 -9.52 0.42
N ALA A 285 38.59 -10.26 0.99
CA ALA A 285 38.79 -11.66 1.42
C ALA A 285 38.68 -12.67 0.27
N LEU A 286 38.02 -12.26 -0.85
CA LEU A 286 37.81 -13.15 -1.99
C LEU A 286 39.12 -13.32 -2.78
N THR A 287 39.48 -14.55 -3.08
CA THR A 287 40.61 -14.92 -3.92
C THR A 287 40.17 -15.95 -4.97
N ARG A 288 41.10 -16.37 -5.82
CA ARG A 288 40.87 -17.46 -6.76
C ARG A 288 41.85 -18.61 -6.50
N SER A 289 41.31 -19.80 -6.43
CA SER A 289 42.11 -21.04 -6.30
C SER A 289 41.58 -22.06 -7.31
N GLY A 290 42.48 -22.53 -8.20
CA GLY A 290 42.09 -23.49 -9.26
C GLY A 290 41.00 -22.97 -10.19
N GLY A 291 40.97 -21.66 -10.49
CA GLY A 291 39.97 -21.03 -11.38
C GLY A 291 38.60 -20.77 -10.72
N LYS A 292 38.36 -21.20 -9.49
CA LYS A 292 37.12 -21.00 -8.72
C LYS A 292 37.31 -19.90 -7.68
N SER A 293 36.21 -19.26 -7.30
CA SER A 293 36.16 -18.33 -6.16
C SER A 293 36.48 -19.07 -4.86
N ALA A 294 37.39 -18.53 -4.07
CA ALA A 294 37.83 -19.16 -2.83
C ALA A 294 38.15 -18.10 -1.76
N VAL A 295 38.18 -18.54 -0.52
CA VAL A 295 38.60 -17.73 0.65
C VAL A 295 39.63 -18.51 1.45
N TRP A 296 40.50 -17.80 2.17
CA TRP A 296 41.40 -18.40 3.11
C TRP A 296 40.75 -18.57 4.50
N VAL A 297 40.55 -19.79 4.92
CA VAL A 297 40.04 -20.11 6.27
C VAL A 297 41.18 -20.50 7.17
N VAL A 298 41.23 -19.94 8.37
CA VAL A 298 42.24 -20.21 9.37
C VAL A 298 41.74 -21.30 10.32
N ASP A 299 42.52 -22.35 10.54
CA ASP A 299 42.31 -23.30 11.62
C ASP A 299 42.80 -22.67 12.95
N PRO A 300 41.92 -22.46 13.93
CA PRO A 300 42.28 -21.81 15.19
C PRO A 300 43.23 -22.63 16.06
N LYS A 301 43.33 -23.97 15.86
CA LYS A 301 44.21 -24.84 16.65
C LYS A 301 45.63 -24.86 16.12
N SER A 302 45.81 -24.92 14.82
CA SER A 302 47.13 -24.99 14.18
C SER A 302 47.65 -23.65 13.69
N SER A 303 46.80 -22.61 13.64
CA SER A 303 47.08 -21.30 13.05
C SER A 303 47.54 -21.41 11.58
N THR A 304 47.05 -22.42 10.85
CA THR A 304 47.35 -22.61 9.43
C THR A 304 46.17 -22.20 8.57
N VAL A 305 46.44 -21.76 7.31
CA VAL A 305 45.44 -21.35 6.34
C VAL A 305 45.17 -22.44 5.32
N ALA A 306 43.88 -22.63 4.97
CA ALA A 306 43.45 -23.50 3.91
C ALA A 306 42.56 -22.71 2.92
N ALA A 307 42.81 -22.90 1.62
CA ALA A 307 41.92 -22.34 0.61
C ALA A 307 40.63 -23.15 0.55
N ARG A 308 39.48 -22.51 0.74
CA ARG A 308 38.17 -23.15 0.67
C ARG A 308 37.38 -22.52 -0.47
N SER A 309 36.89 -23.34 -1.42
CA SER A 309 36.04 -22.87 -2.50
C SER A 309 34.69 -22.41 -1.96
N VAL A 310 34.17 -21.29 -2.50
CA VAL A 310 32.90 -20.69 -2.10
C VAL A 310 32.06 -20.36 -3.33
N GLU A 311 30.75 -20.43 -3.17
CA GLU A 311 29.80 -19.95 -4.18
C GLU A 311 29.35 -18.54 -3.82
N VAL A 312 29.49 -17.63 -4.81
CA VAL A 312 29.17 -16.22 -4.64
C VAL A 312 27.76 -15.97 -5.18
N ARG A 313 26.85 -15.48 -4.33
CA ARG A 313 25.50 -15.07 -4.71
C ARG A 313 25.49 -13.68 -5.35
N ALA A 314 26.17 -12.73 -4.73
CA ALA A 314 26.26 -11.34 -5.18
C ALA A 314 27.58 -10.71 -4.71
N GLN A 315 28.09 -9.76 -5.48
CA GLN A 315 29.31 -9.02 -5.16
C GLN A 315 29.10 -7.54 -5.46
N ASN A 316 29.53 -6.69 -4.52
CA ASN A 316 29.64 -5.25 -4.72
C ASN A 316 31.08 -4.78 -4.41
N ALA A 317 31.33 -3.49 -4.48
CA ALA A 317 32.69 -2.95 -4.26
C ALA A 317 33.24 -3.18 -2.84
N ALA A 318 32.39 -3.33 -1.83
CA ALA A 318 32.78 -3.45 -0.43
C ALA A 318 32.63 -4.86 0.14
N THR A 319 31.57 -5.60 -0.28
CA THR A 319 31.18 -6.88 0.32
C THR A 319 30.85 -7.93 -0.75
N VAL A 320 31.04 -9.19 -0.40
CA VAL A 320 30.67 -10.37 -1.19
C VAL A 320 29.73 -11.23 -0.36
N GLN A 321 28.61 -11.58 -0.93
CA GLN A 321 27.63 -12.48 -0.34
C GLN A 321 27.93 -13.92 -0.75
N ILE A 322 28.17 -14.77 0.23
CA ILE A 322 28.47 -16.19 0.03
C ILE A 322 27.19 -17.00 0.20
N GLU A 323 26.88 -17.80 -0.81
CA GLU A 323 25.75 -18.72 -0.80
C GLU A 323 26.06 -20.04 -0.11
N SER A 324 27.25 -20.60 -0.38
CA SER A 324 27.70 -21.86 0.21
C SER A 324 29.24 -21.92 0.33
N GLY A 325 29.74 -22.80 1.20
CA GLY A 325 31.16 -23.03 1.40
C GLY A 325 31.76 -22.49 2.69
N LEU A 326 31.03 -21.68 3.46
CA LEU A 326 31.43 -21.18 4.78
C LEU A 326 30.41 -21.58 5.85
N ALA A 327 30.87 -21.74 7.08
CA ALA A 327 30.03 -21.98 8.24
C ALA A 327 30.17 -20.82 9.26
N PRO A 328 29.10 -20.57 10.07
CA PRO A 328 29.21 -19.64 11.19
C PRO A 328 30.33 -20.08 12.16
N GLY A 329 31.17 -19.13 12.55
CA GLY A 329 32.36 -19.41 13.38
C GLY A 329 33.66 -19.62 12.59
N ASP A 330 33.63 -19.80 11.27
CA ASP A 330 34.85 -19.83 10.45
C ASP A 330 35.61 -18.50 10.57
N ILE A 331 36.95 -18.59 10.62
CA ILE A 331 37.84 -17.42 10.67
C ILE A 331 38.38 -17.21 9.26
N VAL A 332 38.00 -16.14 8.60
CA VAL A 332 38.37 -15.83 7.21
C VAL A 332 39.40 -14.71 7.17
N VAL A 333 40.44 -14.87 6.35
CA VAL A 333 41.47 -13.83 6.12
C VAL A 333 40.90 -12.72 5.25
N THR A 334 40.99 -11.47 5.71
CA THR A 334 40.49 -10.27 5.00
C THR A 334 41.58 -9.41 4.38
N ALA A 335 42.85 -9.56 4.83
CA ALA A 335 43.98 -8.86 4.22
C ALA A 335 45.21 -9.77 4.19
N GLY A 336 46.01 -9.67 3.11
CA GLY A 336 47.18 -10.51 2.87
C GLY A 336 46.89 -11.77 2.04
N VAL A 337 45.69 -11.87 1.47
CA VAL A 337 45.18 -13.08 0.78
C VAL A 337 46.00 -13.55 -0.42
N GLN A 338 46.67 -12.64 -1.14
CA GLN A 338 47.37 -12.95 -2.41
C GLN A 338 48.73 -13.61 -2.22
N ALA A 339 49.31 -13.56 -1.03
CA ALA A 339 50.65 -14.07 -0.74
C ALA A 339 50.66 -15.35 0.11
N LEU A 340 49.46 -15.93 0.35
CA LEU A 340 49.30 -17.12 1.18
C LEU A 340 49.42 -18.43 0.36
N ARG A 341 49.91 -19.48 1.01
CA ARG A 341 49.97 -20.84 0.47
C ARG A 341 49.22 -21.81 1.39
N PRO A 342 48.62 -22.87 0.83
CA PRO A 342 47.91 -23.86 1.63
C PRO A 342 48.84 -24.45 2.69
N GLY A 343 48.38 -24.56 3.94
CA GLY A 343 49.13 -25.08 5.09
C GLY A 343 50.11 -24.09 5.71
N GLN A 344 50.20 -22.84 5.23
CA GLN A 344 51.10 -21.82 5.79
C GLN A 344 50.63 -21.38 7.18
N GLN A 345 51.59 -21.32 8.15
CA GLN A 345 51.31 -20.73 9.46
C GLN A 345 51.22 -19.19 9.37
N VAL A 346 50.20 -18.62 10.06
CA VAL A 346 49.91 -17.20 10.08
C VAL A 346 49.76 -16.67 11.49
N ARG A 347 50.06 -15.41 11.68
CA ARG A 347 49.82 -14.67 12.91
C ARG A 347 48.57 -13.84 12.76
N LEU A 348 47.55 -14.12 13.58
CA LEU A 348 46.26 -13.43 13.53
C LEU A 348 46.40 -12.01 14.08
N LEU A 349 46.03 -11.03 13.28
CA LEU A 349 45.78 -9.66 13.70
C LEU A 349 44.28 -9.47 13.76
N LYS A 350 43.72 -9.17 14.95
CA LYS A 350 42.30 -8.85 15.07
C LYS A 350 42.00 -7.63 14.21
N ALA A 351 40.86 -7.66 13.48
CA ALA A 351 40.33 -6.49 12.84
C ALA A 351 40.03 -5.45 13.92
N GLN A 352 40.59 -4.25 13.80
CA GLN A 352 40.07 -3.10 14.55
C GLN A 352 38.70 -2.76 13.96
N PRO A 353 37.68 -2.45 14.82
CA PRO A 353 36.33 -2.12 14.41
C PRO A 353 36.24 -0.93 13.48
#